data_e66284c9497730cd7298c9a21c57ee60
#
_entry.id   e66284c9497730cd7298c9a21c57ee60
#
_cell.length_a   1.000
_cell.length_b   1.000
_cell.length_c   1.000
_cell.angle_alpha   90.00
_cell.angle_beta   90.00
_cell.angle_gamma   90.00
#
_symmetry.space_group_name_H-M   'P 1'
#
loop_
_entity.id
_entity.type
_entity.pdbx_description
1 polymer ?
#
loop_
_entity_poly.entity_id
_entity_poly.type
_entity_poly.pdbx_seq_one_letter_code
_entity_poly.pdbx_strand_id
1 'polypeptide(L)'
;VSALPYPKTVLIFSPHPDDDVISMGGTFIRLVHQGHNVHVAYETSGDLAVHDDVVLQHMDAAHQLGFADEFDRIKAIIDSKKPGEPEPKELLAIKGAIRRSEARGADRSFGLNDNTNVHFLDLPFYESGGVKKLPRTQADLDIIKALIKKLRPDQIFMAGDLADPHGTHRVC
;
A
#
# COMPACT_ATOMS: atom_id res chain seq x y z
N VAL A 1 28.92 8.64 25.92
CA VAL A 1 27.63 9.35 25.76
C VAL A 1 27.20 9.14 24.32
N SER A 2 26.26 8.24 24.09
CA SER A 2 25.65 8.07 22.75
C SER A 2 24.78 9.28 22.51
N ALA A 3 25.26 10.23 21.70
CA ALA A 3 24.42 11.31 21.23
C ALA A 3 23.31 10.67 20.38
N LEU A 4 22.07 10.94 20.71
CA LEU A 4 20.96 10.59 19.84
C LEU A 4 21.19 11.24 18.47
N PRO A 5 20.99 10.52 17.36
CA PRO A 5 21.13 11.13 16.05
C PRO A 5 20.18 12.32 15.92
N TYR A 6 20.62 13.34 15.22
CA TYR A 6 19.74 14.49 14.91
C TYR A 6 18.50 13.96 14.16
N PRO A 7 17.28 14.28 14.63
CA PRO A 7 16.07 13.79 13.98
C PRO A 7 16.02 14.23 12.50
N LYS A 8 15.82 13.28 11.63
CA LYS A 8 15.67 13.47 10.17
C LYS A 8 14.26 13.19 9.75
N THR A 9 13.84 13.81 8.67
CA THR A 9 12.65 13.39 7.93
C THR A 9 13.07 12.30 6.94
N VAL A 10 12.51 11.12 7.11
CA VAL A 10 12.80 9.94 6.29
C VAL A 10 11.55 9.56 5.51
N LEU A 11 11.69 9.32 4.22
CA LEU A 11 10.62 8.84 3.35
C LEU A 11 10.98 7.46 2.81
N ILE A 12 10.10 6.50 3.05
CA ILE A 12 10.20 5.13 2.54
C ILE A 12 9.16 4.97 1.44
N PHE A 13 9.58 4.66 0.22
CA PHE A 13 8.68 4.25 -0.85
C PHE A 13 8.52 2.74 -0.83
N SER A 14 7.27 2.28 -0.81
CA SER A 14 6.87 0.88 -0.85
C SER A 14 6.03 0.65 -2.11
N PRO A 15 6.50 -0.11 -3.10
CA PRO A 15 5.74 -0.40 -4.31
C PRO A 15 4.34 -0.95 -4.03
N HIS A 16 4.22 -1.90 -3.10
CA HIS A 16 2.94 -2.42 -2.61
C HIS A 16 2.85 -2.29 -1.09
N PRO A 17 1.65 -2.45 -0.49
CA PRO A 17 1.45 -2.35 0.96
C PRO A 17 1.99 -3.55 1.76
N ASP A 18 3.29 -3.79 1.75
CA ASP A 18 4.04 -4.79 2.54
C ASP A 18 5.56 -4.74 2.26
N ASP A 19 5.97 -4.18 1.11
CA ASP A 19 7.38 -4.19 0.69
C ASP A 19 8.31 -3.46 1.67
N ASP A 20 7.83 -2.41 2.32
CA ASP A 20 8.54 -1.68 3.37
C ASP A 20 8.86 -2.57 4.58
N VAL A 21 7.90 -3.41 4.98
CA VAL A 21 8.05 -4.35 6.10
C VAL A 21 8.95 -5.51 5.70
N ILE A 22 8.68 -6.13 4.55
CA ILE A 22 9.41 -7.31 4.07
C ILE A 22 10.86 -6.96 3.76
N SER A 23 11.11 -5.84 3.08
CA SER A 23 12.44 -5.48 2.59
C SER A 23 13.29 -4.78 3.64
N MET A 24 12.69 -4.00 4.54
CA MET A 24 13.46 -3.18 5.47
C MET A 24 12.83 -2.97 6.86
N GLY A 25 11.91 -3.83 7.29
CA GLY A 25 11.18 -3.68 8.55
C GLY A 25 12.06 -3.45 9.77
N GLY A 26 13.19 -4.17 9.87
CA GLY A 26 14.16 -3.96 10.96
C GLY A 26 14.80 -2.56 10.94
N THR A 27 15.12 -2.03 9.76
CA THR A 27 15.63 -0.65 9.59
C THR A 27 14.53 0.36 9.88
N PHE A 28 13.31 0.12 9.40
CA PHE A 28 12.16 0.96 9.60
C PHE A 28 11.87 1.17 11.10
N ILE A 29 11.71 0.09 11.86
CA ILE A 29 11.52 0.12 13.33
C ILE A 29 12.64 0.90 14.01
N ARG A 30 13.90 0.66 13.60
CA ARG A 30 15.06 1.34 14.17
C ARG A 30 15.02 2.84 13.92
N LEU A 31 14.63 3.29 12.73
CA LEU A 31 14.50 4.71 12.41
C LEU A 31 13.44 5.38 13.30
N VAL A 32 12.30 4.73 13.50
CA VAL A 32 11.23 5.23 14.38
C VAL A 32 11.72 5.30 15.83
N HIS A 33 12.37 4.24 16.35
CA HIS A 33 12.89 4.22 17.73
C HIS A 33 14.02 5.21 17.95
N GLN A 34 14.73 5.62 16.91
CA GLN A 34 15.75 6.67 17.00
C GLN A 34 15.17 8.07 16.98
N GLY A 35 13.85 8.21 16.89
CA GLY A 35 13.15 9.50 16.93
C GLY A 35 13.19 10.26 15.61
N HIS A 36 13.42 9.58 14.47
CA HIS A 36 13.28 10.20 13.17
C HIS A 36 11.80 10.41 12.82
N ASN A 37 11.51 11.46 12.05
CA ASN A 37 10.18 11.67 11.46
C ASN A 37 10.06 10.80 10.21
N VAL A 38 9.58 9.57 10.39
CA VAL A 38 9.50 8.57 9.32
C VAL A 38 8.14 8.63 8.65
N HIS A 39 8.15 8.73 7.33
CA HIS A 39 6.97 8.63 6.47
C HIS A 39 7.11 7.41 5.57
N VAL A 40 6.00 6.71 5.33
CA VAL A 40 5.90 5.65 4.33
C VAL A 40 4.91 6.05 3.24
N ALA A 41 5.26 5.77 1.99
CA ALA A 41 4.45 6.05 0.82
C ALA A 41 4.24 4.76 0.01
N TYR A 42 3.03 4.22 0.07
CA TYR A 42 2.60 3.09 -0.72
C TYR A 42 2.23 3.57 -2.12
N GLU A 43 2.97 3.11 -3.11
CA GLU A 43 2.86 3.62 -4.48
C GLU A 43 1.63 3.08 -5.20
N THR A 44 1.25 1.83 -4.93
CA THR A 44 0.11 1.13 -5.55
C THR A 44 -0.80 0.51 -4.50
N SER A 45 -2.03 0.17 -4.89
CA SER A 45 -2.99 -0.48 -4.00
C SER A 45 -2.63 -1.93 -3.64
N GLY A 46 -1.91 -2.64 -4.53
CA GLY A 46 -1.63 -4.06 -4.36
C GLY A 46 -2.88 -4.96 -4.39
N ASP A 47 -4.00 -4.45 -4.88
CA ASP A 47 -5.32 -5.06 -4.85
C ASP A 47 -5.39 -6.44 -5.50
N LEU A 48 -4.65 -6.64 -6.60
CA LEU A 48 -4.63 -7.93 -7.32
C LEU A 48 -4.01 -9.10 -6.52
N ALA A 49 -3.27 -8.81 -5.45
CA ALA A 49 -2.68 -9.84 -4.61
C ALA A 49 -3.68 -10.43 -3.58
N VAL A 50 -4.86 -9.82 -3.41
CA VAL A 50 -5.86 -10.27 -2.44
C VAL A 50 -6.76 -11.32 -3.07
N HIS A 51 -6.78 -12.52 -2.49
CA HIS A 51 -7.69 -13.59 -2.90
C HIS A 51 -9.13 -13.33 -2.45
N ASP A 52 -10.09 -13.87 -3.19
CA ASP A 52 -11.51 -13.69 -2.90
C ASP A 52 -11.90 -14.23 -1.52
N ASP A 53 -11.28 -15.33 -1.08
CA ASP A 53 -11.51 -15.89 0.26
C ASP A 53 -11.13 -14.90 1.39
N VAL A 54 -10.08 -14.10 1.17
CA VAL A 54 -9.68 -13.05 2.14
C VAL A 54 -10.73 -11.95 2.19
N VAL A 55 -11.30 -11.59 1.03
CA VAL A 55 -12.42 -10.63 0.99
C VAL A 55 -13.61 -11.17 1.77
N LEU A 56 -14.02 -12.43 1.52
CA LEU A 56 -15.13 -13.06 2.22
C LEU A 56 -14.89 -13.13 3.74
N GLN A 57 -13.66 -13.43 4.18
CA GLN A 57 -13.31 -13.43 5.61
C GLN A 57 -13.52 -12.06 6.26
N HIS A 58 -13.12 -10.97 5.60
CA HIS A 58 -13.33 -9.62 6.12
C HIS A 58 -14.81 -9.21 6.11
N MET A 59 -15.52 -9.60 5.06
CA MET A 59 -16.96 -9.35 4.93
C MET A 59 -17.78 -10.15 5.94
N ASP A 60 -17.34 -11.36 6.31
CA ASP A 60 -17.96 -12.17 7.35
C ASP A 60 -17.90 -11.46 8.72
N ALA A 61 -16.77 -10.85 9.05
CA ALA A 61 -16.65 -10.04 10.25
C ALA A 61 -17.62 -8.83 10.22
N ALA A 62 -17.72 -8.16 9.06
CA ALA A 62 -18.65 -7.05 8.88
C ALA A 62 -20.12 -7.49 9.02
N HIS A 63 -20.46 -8.66 8.47
CA HIS A 63 -21.80 -9.27 8.62
C HIS A 63 -22.17 -9.47 10.08
N GLN A 64 -21.27 -10.00 10.90
CA GLN A 64 -21.51 -10.19 12.35
C GLN A 64 -21.68 -8.86 13.10
N LEU A 65 -21.18 -7.76 12.54
CA LEU A 65 -21.37 -6.40 13.08
C LEU A 65 -22.65 -5.71 12.55
N GLY A 66 -23.48 -6.41 11.76
CA GLY A 66 -24.76 -5.91 11.27
C GLY A 66 -24.77 -5.40 9.83
N PHE A 67 -23.68 -5.61 9.06
CA PHE A 67 -23.57 -5.24 7.64
C PHE A 67 -23.90 -6.44 6.72
N ALA A 68 -25.02 -7.11 6.97
CA ALA A 68 -25.39 -8.34 6.25
C ALA A 68 -25.61 -8.13 4.75
N ASP A 69 -26.33 -7.07 4.38
CA ASP A 69 -26.62 -6.75 2.97
C ASP A 69 -25.35 -6.57 2.13
N GLU A 70 -24.30 -5.99 2.72
CA GLU A 70 -23.00 -5.82 2.06
C GLU A 70 -22.31 -7.17 1.83
N PHE A 71 -22.37 -8.08 2.78
CA PHE A 71 -21.80 -9.42 2.63
C PHE A 71 -22.45 -10.15 1.45
N ASP A 72 -23.79 -10.21 1.42
CA ASP A 72 -24.53 -10.91 0.36
C ASP A 72 -24.24 -10.31 -1.02
N ARG A 73 -24.16 -8.97 -1.09
CA ARG A 73 -23.84 -8.25 -2.32
C ARG A 73 -22.44 -8.59 -2.84
N ILE A 74 -21.43 -8.55 -1.98
CA ILE A 74 -20.04 -8.85 -2.38
C ILE A 74 -19.88 -10.33 -2.74
N LYS A 75 -20.53 -11.22 -1.98
CA LYS A 75 -20.55 -12.64 -2.30
C LYS A 75 -21.14 -12.89 -3.68
N ALA A 76 -22.24 -12.25 -4.03
CA ALA A 76 -22.85 -12.37 -5.34
C ALA A 76 -21.94 -11.89 -6.48
N ILE A 77 -21.16 -10.82 -6.25
CA ILE A 77 -20.14 -10.35 -7.21
C ILE A 77 -19.07 -11.43 -7.42
N ILE A 78 -18.54 -12.00 -6.34
CA ILE A 78 -17.52 -13.04 -6.41
C ILE A 78 -18.05 -14.28 -7.14
N ASP A 79 -19.25 -14.74 -6.80
CA ASP A 79 -19.88 -15.92 -7.39
C ASP A 79 -20.20 -15.73 -8.89
N SER A 80 -20.38 -14.48 -9.35
CA SER A 80 -20.66 -14.16 -10.77
C SER A 80 -19.42 -14.06 -11.65
N LYS A 81 -18.21 -14.10 -11.09
CA LYS A 81 -16.94 -13.98 -11.83
C LYS A 81 -16.76 -15.11 -12.83
N LYS A 82 -16.22 -14.79 -13.98
CA LYS A 82 -15.85 -15.77 -14.99
C LYS A 82 -14.34 -15.80 -15.22
N PRO A 83 -13.77 -16.98 -15.47
CA PRO A 83 -12.35 -17.10 -15.77
C PRO A 83 -11.96 -16.24 -16.97
N GLY A 84 -10.89 -15.44 -16.80
CA GLY A 84 -10.34 -14.58 -17.86
C GLY A 84 -11.00 -13.21 -18.00
N GLU A 85 -12.06 -12.91 -17.27
CA GLU A 85 -12.61 -11.56 -17.19
C GLU A 85 -11.83 -10.68 -16.20
N PRO A 86 -11.74 -9.36 -16.46
CA PRO A 86 -11.15 -8.43 -15.49
C PRO A 86 -11.91 -8.47 -14.16
N GLU A 87 -11.18 -8.27 -13.06
CA GLU A 87 -11.79 -8.13 -11.73
C GLU A 87 -12.80 -6.96 -11.71
N PRO A 88 -13.97 -7.16 -11.10
CA PRO A 88 -14.94 -6.08 -10.90
C PRO A 88 -14.31 -4.93 -10.09
N LYS A 89 -14.53 -3.69 -10.53
CA LYS A 89 -13.95 -2.49 -9.87
C LYS A 89 -14.30 -2.41 -8.38
N GLU A 90 -15.50 -2.80 -8.02
CA GLU A 90 -15.97 -2.81 -6.64
C GLU A 90 -15.18 -3.80 -5.79
N LEU A 91 -14.91 -4.99 -6.35
CA LEU A 91 -14.09 -6.00 -5.69
C LEU A 91 -12.64 -5.54 -5.52
N LEU A 92 -12.06 -4.89 -6.55
CA LEU A 92 -10.73 -4.29 -6.47
C LEU A 92 -10.67 -3.20 -5.39
N ALA A 93 -11.70 -2.37 -5.26
CA ALA A 93 -11.76 -1.35 -4.21
C ALA A 93 -11.72 -1.96 -2.80
N ILE A 94 -12.44 -3.07 -2.59
CA ILE A 94 -12.41 -3.79 -1.29
C ILE A 94 -11.04 -4.43 -1.06
N LYS A 95 -10.48 -5.08 -2.06
CA LYS A 95 -9.15 -5.68 -2.00
C LYS A 95 -8.09 -4.63 -1.65
N GLY A 96 -8.13 -3.47 -2.29
CA GLY A 96 -7.26 -2.34 -1.97
C GLY A 96 -7.48 -1.81 -0.55
N ALA A 97 -8.73 -1.75 -0.07
CA ALA A 97 -9.03 -1.33 1.31
C ALA A 97 -8.47 -2.31 2.34
N ILE A 98 -8.52 -3.62 2.07
CA ILE A 98 -7.91 -4.66 2.92
C ILE A 98 -6.40 -4.42 3.02
N ARG A 99 -5.71 -4.28 1.88
CA ARG A 99 -4.26 -4.01 1.84
C ARG A 99 -3.88 -2.75 2.61
N ARG A 100 -4.65 -1.67 2.45
CA ARG A 100 -4.42 -0.42 3.22
C ARG A 100 -4.63 -0.62 4.72
N SER A 101 -5.60 -1.44 5.12
CA SER A 101 -5.85 -1.74 6.52
C SER A 101 -4.70 -2.52 7.16
N GLU A 102 -4.16 -3.51 6.44
CA GLU A 102 -3.00 -4.30 6.85
C GLU A 102 -1.76 -3.43 6.99
N ALA A 103 -1.45 -2.59 5.98
CA ALA A 103 -0.35 -1.64 6.01
C ALA A 103 -0.43 -0.70 7.21
N ARG A 104 -1.58 -0.06 7.42
CA ARG A 104 -1.80 0.80 8.60
C ARG A 104 -1.64 0.04 9.92
N GLY A 105 -2.04 -1.23 9.96
CA GLY A 105 -1.83 -2.10 11.13
C GLY A 105 -0.35 -2.28 11.44
N ALA A 106 0.45 -2.58 10.44
CA ALA A 106 1.90 -2.71 10.54
C ALA A 106 2.56 -1.39 10.98
N ASP A 107 2.22 -0.29 10.31
CA ASP A 107 2.76 1.05 10.60
C ASP A 107 2.48 1.48 12.05
N ARG A 108 1.25 1.27 12.53
CA ARG A 108 0.91 1.53 13.94
C ARG A 108 1.70 0.67 14.90
N SER A 109 1.99 -0.59 14.56
CA SER A 109 2.80 -1.48 15.38
C SER A 109 4.25 -1.01 15.49
N PHE A 110 4.75 -0.27 14.49
CA PHE A 110 6.06 0.36 14.49
C PHE A 110 6.07 1.73 15.20
N GLY A 111 4.91 2.23 15.59
CA GLY A 111 4.76 3.51 16.29
C GLY A 111 4.53 4.72 15.38
N LEU A 112 4.19 4.52 14.12
CA LEU A 112 3.81 5.63 13.24
C LEU A 112 2.41 6.13 13.53
N ASN A 113 2.22 7.43 13.27
CA ASN A 113 0.90 8.02 13.19
C ASN A 113 0.37 7.85 11.77
N ASP A 114 -0.60 6.95 11.59
CA ASP A 114 -1.16 6.58 10.30
C ASP A 114 -1.95 7.72 9.61
N ASN A 115 -2.34 8.77 10.33
CA ASN A 115 -3.00 9.94 9.75
C ASN A 115 -2.02 10.95 9.12
N THR A 116 -0.78 10.99 9.57
CA THR A 116 0.20 12.00 9.15
C THR A 116 1.41 11.44 8.43
N ASN A 117 1.80 10.21 8.75
CA ASN A 117 3.04 9.60 8.31
C ASN A 117 2.86 8.52 7.25
N VAL A 118 1.60 8.09 6.99
CA VAL A 118 1.26 7.06 6.01
C VAL A 118 0.57 7.67 4.81
N HIS A 119 1.09 7.41 3.61
CA HIS A 119 0.61 7.99 2.36
C HIS A 119 0.27 6.88 1.38
N PHE A 120 -0.95 6.88 0.84
CA PHE A 120 -1.35 6.01 -0.27
C PHE A 120 -1.42 6.85 -1.53
N LEU A 121 -0.57 6.56 -2.49
CA LEU A 121 -0.38 7.39 -3.68
C LEU A 121 -1.31 7.01 -4.82
N ASP A 122 -1.73 5.74 -4.89
CA ASP A 122 -2.61 5.20 -5.93
C ASP A 122 -2.16 5.63 -7.32
N LEU A 123 -0.90 5.33 -7.66
CA LEU A 123 -0.30 5.78 -8.90
C LEU A 123 -1.08 5.28 -10.13
N PRO A 124 -1.50 6.18 -11.03
CA PRO A 124 -2.39 5.87 -12.15
C PRO A 124 -1.92 4.73 -13.06
N PHE A 125 -0.61 4.53 -13.19
CA PHE A 125 -0.08 3.44 -14.01
C PHE A 125 -0.53 2.06 -13.53
N TYR A 126 -0.76 1.91 -12.22
CA TYR A 126 -1.17 0.64 -11.61
C TYR A 126 -2.69 0.49 -11.56
N GLU A 127 -3.44 1.53 -11.25
CA GLU A 127 -4.88 1.51 -10.97
C GLU A 127 -5.75 1.25 -12.21
N SER A 128 -5.16 0.60 -13.23
CA SER A 128 -5.87 0.21 -14.45
C SER A 128 -6.81 -0.99 -14.29
N GLY A 129 -6.71 -1.73 -13.16
CA GLY A 129 -7.45 -2.98 -12.93
C GLY A 129 -7.00 -4.16 -13.78
N GLY A 130 -6.02 -3.98 -14.67
CA GLY A 130 -5.48 -5.01 -15.54
C GLY A 130 -4.20 -5.65 -14.99
N VAL A 131 -3.97 -6.91 -15.33
CA VAL A 131 -2.71 -7.61 -15.01
C VAL A 131 -1.53 -6.92 -15.68
N LYS A 132 -1.69 -6.50 -16.93
CA LYS A 132 -0.68 -5.71 -17.64
C LYS A 132 -0.83 -4.24 -17.27
N LYS A 133 0.16 -3.72 -16.55
CA LYS A 133 0.18 -2.33 -16.11
C LYS A 133 0.41 -1.36 -17.26
N LEU A 134 -0.13 -0.16 -17.13
CA LEU A 134 0.11 0.93 -18.07
C LEU A 134 1.55 1.45 -17.90
N PRO A 135 2.14 2.06 -18.95
CA PRO A 135 3.38 2.82 -18.76
C PRO A 135 3.14 3.99 -17.79
N ARG A 136 4.14 4.28 -16.94
CA ARG A 136 4.08 5.47 -16.10
C ARG A 136 3.98 6.74 -16.96
N THR A 137 3.26 7.71 -16.44
CA THR A 137 2.97 8.98 -17.09
C THR A 137 3.50 10.16 -16.28
N GLN A 138 3.32 11.37 -16.80
CA GLN A 138 3.65 12.59 -16.06
C GLN A 138 2.79 12.71 -14.78
N ALA A 139 1.54 12.20 -14.80
CA ALA A 139 0.65 12.24 -13.64
C ALA A 139 1.24 11.46 -12.45
N ASP A 140 1.81 10.28 -12.70
CA ASP A 140 2.49 9.48 -11.66
C ASP A 140 3.67 10.25 -11.06
N LEU A 141 4.50 10.85 -11.91
CA LEU A 141 5.65 11.64 -11.48
C LEU A 141 5.25 12.89 -10.68
N ASP A 142 4.16 13.53 -11.04
CA ASP A 142 3.70 14.75 -10.35
C ASP A 142 3.20 14.44 -8.94
N ILE A 143 2.56 13.29 -8.72
CA ILE A 143 2.15 12.82 -7.39
C ILE A 143 3.38 12.61 -6.50
N ILE A 144 4.39 11.88 -6.99
CA ILE A 144 5.64 11.62 -6.25
C ILE A 144 6.38 12.93 -5.94
N LYS A 145 6.54 13.79 -6.93
CA LYS A 145 7.20 15.10 -6.76
C LYS A 145 6.48 15.98 -5.76
N ALA A 146 5.15 15.98 -5.77
CA ALA A 146 4.35 16.75 -4.82
C ALA A 146 4.60 16.28 -3.38
N LEU A 147 4.65 14.96 -3.14
CA LEU A 147 4.94 14.40 -1.83
C LEU A 147 6.36 14.76 -1.37
N ILE A 148 7.37 14.55 -2.21
CA ILE A 148 8.77 14.90 -1.90
C ILE A 148 8.89 16.40 -1.58
N LYS A 149 8.26 17.25 -2.39
CA LYS A 149 8.27 18.71 -2.15
C LYS A 149 7.58 19.10 -0.84
N LYS A 150 6.50 18.41 -0.48
CA LYS A 150 5.77 18.62 0.77
C LYS A 150 6.59 18.22 1.99
N LEU A 151 7.19 17.03 1.96
CA LEU A 151 7.90 16.46 3.12
C LEU A 151 9.33 16.95 3.25
N ARG A 152 9.99 17.29 2.14
CA ARG A 152 11.42 17.65 2.07
C ARG A 152 12.30 16.66 2.85
N PRO A 153 12.26 15.36 2.49
CA PRO A 153 12.96 14.35 3.26
C PRO A 153 14.48 14.55 3.20
N ASP A 154 15.15 14.30 4.31
CA ASP A 154 16.62 14.25 4.40
C ASP A 154 17.17 12.95 3.83
N GLN A 155 16.34 11.90 3.84
CA GLN A 155 16.70 10.56 3.38
C GLN A 155 15.49 9.88 2.73
N ILE A 156 15.73 9.21 1.61
CA ILE A 156 14.74 8.44 0.88
C ILE A 156 15.23 7.00 0.78
N PHE A 157 14.35 6.05 1.11
CA PHE A 157 14.52 4.62 0.81
C PHE A 157 13.53 4.25 -0.29
N MET A 158 13.98 3.43 -1.22
CA MET A 158 13.16 2.92 -2.32
C MET A 158 13.57 1.51 -2.67
N ALA A 159 12.65 0.71 -3.20
CA ALA A 159 12.94 -0.64 -3.66
C ALA A 159 13.90 -0.61 -4.85
N GLY A 160 14.89 -1.50 -4.82
CA GLY A 160 15.88 -1.65 -5.90
C GLY A 160 15.72 -2.96 -6.68
N ASP A 161 14.58 -3.62 -6.58
CA ASP A 161 14.32 -4.90 -7.24
C ASP A 161 13.98 -4.71 -8.73
N LEU A 162 15.02 -4.57 -9.54
CA LEU A 162 14.89 -4.46 -11.00
C LEU A 162 14.62 -5.82 -11.69
N ALA A 163 14.70 -6.92 -10.96
CA ALA A 163 14.45 -8.28 -11.45
C ALA A 163 13.01 -8.76 -11.19
N ASP A 164 12.17 -7.93 -10.58
CA ASP A 164 10.77 -8.26 -10.28
C ASP A 164 10.04 -8.80 -11.52
N PRO A 165 9.54 -10.06 -11.47
CA PRO A 165 8.86 -10.69 -12.60
C PRO A 165 7.52 -10.02 -12.94
N HIS A 166 6.86 -9.39 -11.97
CA HIS A 166 5.60 -8.69 -12.17
C HIS A 166 5.78 -7.30 -12.81
N GLY A 167 6.99 -6.76 -12.74
CA GLY A 167 7.35 -5.49 -13.36
C GLY A 167 6.92 -4.25 -12.60
N THR A 168 6.12 -4.36 -11.53
CA THR A 168 5.65 -3.20 -10.74
C THR A 168 6.82 -2.49 -10.06
N HIS A 169 7.69 -3.22 -9.37
CA HIS A 169 8.87 -2.65 -8.68
C HIS A 169 9.86 -1.97 -9.63
N ARG A 170 9.88 -2.38 -10.91
CA ARG A 170 10.72 -1.71 -11.92
C ARG A 170 10.13 -0.39 -12.41
N VAL A 171 8.83 -0.20 -12.26
CA VAL A 171 8.12 1.01 -12.68
C VAL A 171 8.06 2.04 -11.56
N CYS A 172 7.88 1.56 -10.31
CA CYS A 172 8.03 2.35 -9.09
C CYS A 172 9.48 2.77 -8.89
#